data_455bce0a261e6e370200bbe5040891a2
#
_entry.id   455bce0a261e6e370200bbe5040891a2
#
_cell.length_a   1.000
_cell.length_b   1.000
_cell.length_c   1.000
_cell.angle_alpha   90.00
_cell.angle_beta   90.00
_cell.angle_gamma   90.00
#
_symmetry.space_group_name_H-M   'P 1'
#
loop_
_entity.id
_entity.type
_entity.pdbx_description
1 polymer ?
#
loop_
_entity_poly.entity_id
_entity_poly.type
_entity_poly.pdbx_seq_one_letter_code
_entity_poly.pdbx_strand_id
1 'polypeptide(L)'
;MNFPPRIMPNTRMRRMRHDDFSRRMMRETILTANDFILPVFVHEQTGRMPVDSMPGVERLSIDELLKVAEQALKLGVPVLDLFGVPNPDSKTADGRAAWDENGIIQRAIRALKSRFPELGVMADQALDPYTTHGQDGLPDENGYIKNDETIEVLIKQSLSHAAAGADILSPSDMMDGRIGAIREALEENGLIHTRIMSYAAKYASAFYGPFRNAVGSAGNLGKGNKYTYQMDPANSNEALHEVALDIAEGADMVMIKPGMPYLDVIRRVKDEFGVPTYAYQVSGEYAMLQAAISNGWLEADKVILESLLAFKRAGADGILTYFALEAAQQLQQNS
;
A
#
# COMPACT_ATOMS: atom_id res chain seq x y z
N MET A 1 16.01 -29.85 1.28
CA MET A 1 15.26 -31.10 0.91
C MET A 1 16.17 -31.99 0.07
N ASN A 2 16.39 -33.23 0.49
CA ASN A 2 17.10 -34.23 -0.34
C ASN A 2 16.08 -34.91 -1.25
N PHE A 3 16.00 -34.49 -2.50
CA PHE A 3 15.19 -35.21 -3.49
C PHE A 3 15.93 -36.46 -3.98
N PRO A 4 15.26 -37.61 -4.10
CA PRO A 4 15.88 -38.81 -4.67
C PRO A 4 16.25 -38.56 -6.15
N PRO A 5 17.27 -39.23 -6.68
CA PRO A 5 17.68 -39.08 -8.07
C PRO A 5 16.52 -39.44 -9.00
N ARG A 6 16.26 -38.57 -9.96
CA ARG A 6 15.18 -38.76 -10.94
C ARG A 6 15.71 -39.43 -12.18
N ILE A 7 15.15 -40.59 -12.53
CA ILE A 7 15.62 -41.43 -13.62
C ILE A 7 14.56 -41.44 -14.74
N MET A 8 14.97 -41.09 -15.98
CA MET A 8 14.17 -41.30 -17.18
C MET A 8 14.05 -42.79 -17.50
N PRO A 9 12.89 -43.28 -17.97
CA PRO A 9 11.61 -42.56 -18.25
C PRO A 9 10.65 -42.47 -17.05
N ASN A 10 11.02 -43.03 -15.86
CA ASN A 10 10.13 -43.15 -14.72
C ASN A 10 9.66 -41.79 -14.19
N THR A 11 10.55 -40.80 -14.17
CA THR A 11 10.23 -39.44 -13.72
C THR A 11 10.18 -38.46 -14.90
N ARG A 12 8.97 -38.04 -15.25
CA ARG A 12 8.71 -37.03 -16.28
C ARG A 12 7.88 -35.88 -15.69
N MET A 13 8.52 -34.76 -15.37
CA MET A 13 7.84 -33.58 -14.81
C MET A 13 6.80 -32.99 -15.77
N ARG A 14 6.97 -33.15 -17.09
CA ARG A 14 6.02 -32.69 -18.11
C ARG A 14 4.68 -33.43 -18.05
N ARG A 15 4.62 -34.63 -17.44
CA ARG A 15 3.38 -35.40 -17.29
C ARG A 15 2.32 -34.61 -16.54
N MET A 16 2.70 -33.92 -15.47
CA MET A 16 1.78 -33.09 -14.67
C MET A 16 1.43 -31.75 -15.32
N ARG A 17 2.09 -31.37 -16.42
CA ARG A 17 1.82 -30.15 -17.18
C ARG A 17 1.07 -30.39 -18.50
N HIS A 18 0.85 -31.67 -18.87
CA HIS A 18 0.29 -32.05 -20.15
C HIS A 18 -1.14 -31.53 -20.34
N ASP A 19 -2.00 -31.75 -19.38
CA ASP A 19 -3.42 -31.40 -19.44
C ASP A 19 -3.77 -30.24 -18.49
N ASP A 20 -4.82 -29.49 -18.83
CA ASP A 20 -5.26 -28.36 -18.04
C ASP A 20 -5.72 -28.77 -16.63
N PHE A 21 -6.54 -29.83 -16.51
CA PHE A 21 -6.98 -30.32 -15.21
C PHE A 21 -5.81 -30.66 -14.28
N SER A 22 -4.77 -31.27 -14.85
CA SER A 22 -3.56 -31.65 -14.11
C SER A 22 -2.80 -30.43 -13.61
N ARG A 23 -2.64 -29.38 -14.45
CA ARG A 23 -2.05 -28.10 -14.04
C ARG A 23 -2.86 -27.42 -12.94
N ARG A 24 -4.21 -27.42 -13.03
CA ARG A 24 -5.08 -26.85 -11.99
C ARG A 24 -4.97 -27.59 -10.66
N MET A 25 -4.91 -28.92 -10.68
CA MET A 25 -4.74 -29.75 -9.48
C MET A 25 -3.41 -29.50 -8.75
N MET A 26 -2.35 -29.13 -9.48
CA MET A 26 -1.03 -28.86 -8.90
C MET A 26 -0.83 -27.42 -8.43
N ARG A 27 -1.79 -26.57 -8.68
CA ARG A 27 -1.67 -25.13 -8.38
C ARG A 27 -1.65 -24.93 -6.87
N GLU A 28 -0.51 -24.41 -6.36
CA GLU A 28 -0.27 -24.16 -4.92
C GLU A 28 -0.80 -22.80 -4.47
N THR A 29 -0.89 -21.84 -5.40
CA THR A 29 -1.23 -20.45 -5.08
C THR A 29 -2.48 -20.04 -5.86
N ILE A 30 -3.43 -19.46 -5.15
CA ILE A 30 -4.68 -18.94 -5.71
C ILE A 30 -4.74 -17.44 -5.45
N LEU A 31 -5.17 -16.68 -6.45
CA LEU A 31 -5.44 -15.25 -6.36
C LEU A 31 -6.94 -15.04 -6.36
N THR A 32 -7.44 -14.23 -5.44
CA THR A 32 -8.85 -13.88 -5.29
C THR A 32 -9.02 -12.38 -5.11
N ALA A 33 -10.22 -11.85 -5.26
CA ALA A 33 -10.49 -10.43 -4.99
C ALA A 33 -10.22 -10.04 -3.53
N ASN A 34 -10.31 -10.99 -2.59
CA ASN A 34 -10.00 -10.76 -1.17
C ASN A 34 -8.52 -10.46 -0.91
N ASP A 35 -7.65 -10.74 -1.87
CA ASP A 35 -6.22 -10.47 -1.77
C ASP A 35 -5.88 -9.01 -2.11
N PHE A 36 -6.83 -8.20 -2.56
CA PHE A 36 -6.56 -6.86 -3.06
C PHE A 36 -6.98 -5.76 -2.10
N ILE A 37 -6.13 -4.73 -2.00
CA ILE A 37 -6.43 -3.43 -1.41
C ILE A 37 -6.33 -2.41 -2.55
N LEU A 38 -7.36 -1.58 -2.74
CA LEU A 38 -7.38 -0.56 -3.78
C LEU A 38 -6.86 0.79 -3.24
N PRO A 39 -5.69 1.28 -3.67
CA PRO A 39 -5.24 2.63 -3.34
C PRO A 39 -6.02 3.67 -4.13
N VAL A 40 -6.50 4.72 -3.46
CA VAL A 40 -7.26 5.81 -4.07
C VAL A 40 -6.76 7.17 -3.63
N PHE A 41 -6.66 8.12 -4.56
CA PHE A 41 -6.31 9.51 -4.29
C PHE A 41 -7.59 10.33 -4.13
N VAL A 42 -7.73 11.06 -3.02
CA VAL A 42 -8.94 11.84 -2.72
C VAL A 42 -8.58 13.32 -2.65
N HIS A 43 -9.26 14.14 -3.46
CA HIS A 43 -9.04 15.59 -3.54
C HIS A 43 -10.28 16.40 -3.18
N GLU A 44 -10.10 17.69 -2.91
CA GLU A 44 -11.17 18.57 -2.44
C GLU A 44 -12.02 19.20 -3.57
N GLN A 45 -11.59 19.08 -4.80
CA GLN A 45 -12.32 19.60 -5.96
C GLN A 45 -13.45 18.64 -6.36
N THR A 46 -14.29 19.04 -7.30
CA THR A 46 -15.37 18.19 -7.84
C THR A 46 -14.89 17.32 -8.98
N GLY A 47 -15.47 16.10 -9.11
CA GLY A 47 -15.25 15.20 -10.23
C GLY A 47 -13.98 14.38 -10.13
N ARG A 48 -13.42 14.03 -11.29
CA ARG A 48 -12.22 13.19 -11.44
C ARG A 48 -11.12 13.96 -12.13
N MET A 49 -9.89 13.75 -11.71
CA MET A 49 -8.69 14.34 -12.31
C MET A 49 -7.67 13.25 -12.63
N PRO A 50 -7.30 13.05 -13.88
CA PRO A 50 -6.33 12.02 -14.25
C PRO A 50 -4.96 12.27 -13.61
N VAL A 51 -4.23 11.19 -13.36
CA VAL A 51 -2.82 11.22 -13.00
C VAL A 51 -2.00 10.87 -14.24
N ASP A 52 -1.42 11.87 -14.90
CA ASP A 52 -0.76 11.71 -16.21
C ASP A 52 0.33 10.61 -16.24
N SER A 53 1.04 10.44 -15.14
CA SER A 53 2.09 9.43 -14.98
C SER A 53 1.58 8.03 -14.64
N MET A 54 0.24 7.87 -14.47
CA MET A 54 -0.41 6.60 -14.12
C MET A 54 -1.69 6.43 -14.95
N PRO A 55 -1.60 6.03 -16.22
CA PRO A 55 -2.77 5.88 -17.09
C PRO A 55 -3.86 4.99 -16.45
N GLY A 56 -5.10 5.48 -16.41
CA GLY A 56 -6.23 4.81 -15.78
C GLY A 56 -6.42 5.10 -14.29
N VAL A 57 -5.47 5.76 -13.63
CA VAL A 57 -5.60 6.21 -12.24
C VAL A 57 -6.02 7.67 -12.19
N GLU A 58 -6.97 7.98 -11.31
CA GLU A 58 -7.53 9.32 -11.14
C GLU A 58 -7.54 9.75 -9.68
N ARG A 59 -7.46 11.06 -9.45
CA ARG A 59 -7.81 11.65 -8.16
C ARG A 59 -9.33 11.86 -8.14
N LEU A 60 -9.97 11.53 -7.05
CA LEU A 60 -11.42 11.44 -6.93
C LEU A 60 -11.94 12.47 -5.93
N SER A 61 -13.03 13.16 -6.27
CA SER A 61 -13.87 13.81 -5.26
C SER A 61 -14.54 12.75 -4.37
N ILE A 62 -15.09 13.16 -3.23
CA ILE A 62 -15.80 12.21 -2.34
C ILE A 62 -16.97 11.53 -3.07
N ASP A 63 -17.73 12.26 -3.90
CA ASP A 63 -18.84 11.67 -4.67
C ASP A 63 -18.37 10.62 -5.68
N GLU A 64 -17.22 10.84 -6.31
CA GLU A 64 -16.63 9.86 -7.24
C GLU A 64 -15.98 8.69 -6.49
N LEU A 65 -15.39 8.93 -5.31
CA LEU A 65 -14.89 7.90 -4.42
C LEU A 65 -16.01 6.91 -4.03
N LEU A 66 -17.20 7.40 -3.70
CA LEU A 66 -18.34 6.55 -3.36
C LEU A 66 -18.75 5.62 -4.51
N LYS A 67 -18.65 6.08 -5.77
CA LYS A 67 -18.90 5.24 -6.95
C LYS A 67 -17.85 4.14 -7.12
N VAL A 68 -16.58 4.49 -6.88
CA VAL A 68 -15.46 3.53 -6.91
C VAL A 68 -15.60 2.50 -5.79
N ALA A 69 -16.00 2.94 -4.60
CA ALA A 69 -16.25 2.04 -3.46
C ALA A 69 -17.38 1.05 -3.76
N GLU A 70 -18.48 1.49 -4.36
CA GLU A 70 -19.56 0.61 -4.79
C GLU A 70 -19.08 -0.43 -5.81
N GLN A 71 -18.24 -0.02 -6.76
CA GLN A 71 -17.65 -0.93 -7.74
C GLN A 71 -16.70 -1.95 -7.06
N ALA A 72 -15.87 -1.51 -6.11
CA ALA A 72 -14.98 -2.38 -5.36
C ALA A 72 -15.75 -3.47 -4.61
N LEU A 73 -16.82 -3.09 -3.91
CA LEU A 73 -17.70 -4.04 -3.22
C LEU A 73 -18.35 -5.05 -4.19
N LYS A 74 -18.86 -4.59 -5.32
CA LYS A 74 -19.46 -5.48 -6.36
C LYS A 74 -18.45 -6.49 -6.91
N LEU A 75 -17.19 -6.12 -6.99
CA LEU A 75 -16.10 -6.98 -7.45
C LEU A 75 -15.46 -7.82 -6.32
N GLY A 76 -15.89 -7.64 -5.08
CA GLY A 76 -15.40 -8.36 -3.92
C GLY A 76 -14.05 -7.86 -3.38
N VAL A 77 -13.61 -6.65 -3.76
CA VAL A 77 -12.41 -6.01 -3.19
C VAL A 77 -12.77 -5.48 -1.79
N PRO A 78 -12.11 -5.98 -0.72
CA PRO A 78 -12.58 -5.75 0.64
C PRO A 78 -12.16 -4.41 1.25
N VAL A 79 -11.10 -3.76 0.75
CA VAL A 79 -10.47 -2.60 1.39
C VAL A 79 -10.07 -1.54 0.37
N LEU A 80 -10.35 -0.28 0.69
CA LEU A 80 -9.75 0.88 0.03
C LEU A 80 -8.71 1.53 0.94
N ASP A 81 -7.56 1.92 0.37
CA ASP A 81 -6.53 2.72 1.05
C ASP A 81 -6.55 4.16 0.56
N LEU A 82 -6.74 5.12 1.46
CA LEU A 82 -6.98 6.52 1.14
C LEU A 82 -5.70 7.35 1.22
N PHE A 83 -5.37 8.02 0.11
CA PHE A 83 -4.29 9.00 0.02
C PHE A 83 -4.84 10.40 -0.22
N GLY A 84 -4.57 11.33 0.69
CA GLY A 84 -5.07 12.70 0.60
C GLY A 84 -4.32 13.54 -0.44
N VAL A 85 -5.07 14.36 -1.17
CA VAL A 85 -4.56 15.40 -2.06
C VAL A 85 -5.19 16.73 -1.63
N PRO A 86 -4.70 17.34 -0.53
CA PRO A 86 -5.26 18.59 -0.02
C PRO A 86 -5.00 19.75 -0.98
N ASN A 87 -5.77 20.83 -0.83
CA ASN A 87 -5.49 22.06 -1.58
C ASN A 87 -4.07 22.56 -1.27
N PRO A 88 -3.32 23.04 -2.27
CA PRO A 88 -1.97 23.55 -2.05
C PRO A 88 -1.88 24.62 -0.96
N ASP A 89 -2.88 25.49 -0.86
CA ASP A 89 -2.94 26.59 0.12
C ASP A 89 -3.14 26.11 1.57
N SER A 90 -3.58 24.86 1.78
CA SER A 90 -3.73 24.27 3.12
C SER A 90 -2.43 23.60 3.63
N LYS A 91 -1.41 23.49 2.78
CA LYS A 91 -0.12 22.92 3.19
C LYS A 91 0.64 23.86 4.12
N THR A 92 1.23 23.29 5.16
CA THR A 92 2.01 24.04 6.16
C THR A 92 3.33 23.32 6.44
N ALA A 93 4.28 23.99 7.10
CA ALA A 93 5.55 23.36 7.45
C ALA A 93 5.37 22.22 8.48
N ASP A 94 4.37 22.31 9.34
CA ASP A 94 4.02 21.30 10.34
C ASP A 94 3.00 20.26 9.85
N GLY A 95 2.48 20.41 8.61
CA GLY A 95 1.52 19.46 8.03
C GLY A 95 0.15 19.40 8.72
N ARG A 96 -0.29 20.48 9.38
CA ARG A 96 -1.47 20.50 10.25
C ARG A 96 -2.78 20.04 9.58
N ALA A 97 -2.91 20.15 8.28
CA ALA A 97 -4.07 19.64 7.54
C ALA A 97 -4.22 18.11 7.62
N ALA A 98 -3.18 17.38 8.03
CA ALA A 98 -3.19 15.93 8.18
C ALA A 98 -4.13 15.45 9.31
N TRP A 99 -4.31 16.26 10.37
CA TRP A 99 -5.15 15.92 11.52
C TRP A 99 -6.35 16.86 11.71
N ASP A 100 -6.66 17.68 10.72
CA ASP A 100 -7.89 18.49 10.74
C ASP A 100 -9.11 17.56 10.72
N GLU A 101 -9.99 17.69 11.70
CA GLU A 101 -11.23 16.90 11.78
C GLU A 101 -12.13 17.05 10.54
N ASN A 102 -12.04 18.17 9.84
CA ASN A 102 -12.73 18.45 8.59
C ASN A 102 -11.83 18.26 7.35
N GLY A 103 -10.65 17.69 7.52
CA GLY A 103 -9.73 17.36 6.45
C GLY A 103 -10.32 16.42 5.41
N ILE A 104 -9.73 16.38 4.23
CA ILE A 104 -10.29 15.63 3.10
C ILE A 104 -10.37 14.13 3.42
N ILE A 105 -9.37 13.56 4.11
CA ILE A 105 -9.36 12.13 4.46
C ILE A 105 -10.41 11.82 5.52
N GLN A 106 -10.51 12.62 6.59
CA GLN A 106 -11.51 12.44 7.64
C GLN A 106 -12.93 12.51 7.07
N ARG A 107 -13.20 13.43 6.14
CA ARG A 107 -14.49 13.52 5.43
C ARG A 107 -14.75 12.32 4.52
N ALA A 108 -13.73 11.84 3.81
CA ALA A 108 -13.81 10.66 2.96
C ALA A 108 -14.10 9.39 3.76
N ILE A 109 -13.39 9.18 4.88
CA ILE A 109 -13.63 8.06 5.80
C ILE A 109 -15.09 8.06 6.29
N ARG A 110 -15.58 9.19 6.82
CA ARG A 110 -16.97 9.30 7.28
C ARG A 110 -17.99 9.02 6.18
N ALA A 111 -17.76 9.53 4.97
CA ALA A 111 -18.65 9.30 3.84
C ALA A 111 -18.70 7.81 3.44
N LEU A 112 -17.55 7.15 3.37
CA LEU A 112 -17.45 5.72 3.08
C LEU A 112 -18.13 4.87 4.16
N LYS A 113 -17.81 5.09 5.43
CA LYS A 113 -18.39 4.32 6.55
C LYS A 113 -19.90 4.55 6.70
N SER A 114 -20.39 5.74 6.39
CA SER A 114 -21.82 6.02 6.39
C SER A 114 -22.56 5.29 5.25
N ARG A 115 -21.94 5.17 4.07
CA ARG A 115 -22.59 4.59 2.88
C ARG A 115 -22.37 3.09 2.73
N PHE A 116 -21.19 2.62 3.13
CA PHE A 116 -20.71 1.23 2.97
C PHE A 116 -20.03 0.77 4.27
N PRO A 117 -20.79 0.52 5.35
CA PRO A 117 -20.22 0.15 6.65
C PRO A 117 -19.40 -1.15 6.62
N GLU A 118 -19.70 -2.05 5.67
CA GLU A 118 -19.00 -3.32 5.47
C GLU A 118 -17.66 -3.19 4.74
N LEU A 119 -17.41 -2.07 4.05
CA LEU A 119 -16.15 -1.84 3.35
C LEU A 119 -15.05 -1.47 4.34
N GLY A 120 -13.92 -2.16 4.26
CA GLY A 120 -12.73 -1.80 5.00
C GLY A 120 -12.14 -0.48 4.49
N VAL A 121 -11.92 0.46 5.39
CA VAL A 121 -11.30 1.75 5.08
C VAL A 121 -9.94 1.82 5.77
N MET A 122 -8.89 1.83 4.96
CA MET A 122 -7.51 2.05 5.35
C MET A 122 -7.12 3.49 5.06
N ALA A 123 -6.28 4.09 5.86
CA ALA A 123 -5.78 5.45 5.66
C ALA A 123 -4.28 5.53 5.92
N ASP A 124 -3.56 6.19 5.04
CA ASP A 124 -2.12 6.43 5.12
C ASP A 124 -1.79 7.48 6.21
N GLN A 125 -0.77 7.23 7.01
CA GLN A 125 -0.17 8.19 7.94
C GLN A 125 1.22 8.54 7.49
N ALA A 126 1.33 9.72 6.88
CA ALA A 126 2.57 10.40 6.52
C ALA A 126 2.25 11.89 6.27
N LEU A 127 3.24 12.75 6.35
CA LEU A 127 3.01 14.19 6.26
C LEU A 127 3.32 14.79 4.88
N ASP A 128 3.92 14.03 3.97
CA ASP A 128 4.37 14.56 2.67
C ASP A 128 3.27 15.19 1.79
N PRO A 129 1.99 14.71 1.80
CA PRO A 129 0.92 15.41 1.08
C PRO A 129 0.55 16.76 1.69
N TYR A 130 0.79 16.94 2.99
CA TYR A 130 0.30 18.07 3.81
C TYR A 130 1.37 19.11 4.10
N THR A 131 2.65 18.80 3.83
CA THR A 131 3.77 19.68 4.13
C THR A 131 4.22 20.51 2.93
N THR A 132 4.70 21.73 3.20
CA THR A 132 5.26 22.62 2.16
C THR A 132 6.62 22.15 1.63
N HIS A 133 7.30 21.25 2.34
CA HIS A 133 8.61 20.68 1.97
C HIS A 133 8.54 19.26 1.40
N GLY A 134 7.36 18.60 1.40
CA GLY A 134 7.13 17.28 0.79
C GLY A 134 7.86 16.11 1.46
N GLN A 135 8.32 16.24 2.70
CA GLN A 135 8.88 15.16 3.51
C GLN A 135 7.79 14.48 4.32
N ASP A 136 7.99 13.19 4.68
CA ASP A 136 7.04 12.41 5.49
C ASP A 136 7.01 12.84 6.96
N GLY A 137 8.01 13.62 7.42
CA GLY A 137 8.14 14.12 8.78
C GLY A 137 8.63 15.57 8.84
N LEU A 138 8.91 16.05 10.03
CA LEU A 138 9.28 17.45 10.31
C LEU A 138 10.79 17.65 10.19
N PRO A 139 11.30 18.50 9.28
CA PRO A 139 12.73 18.76 9.14
C PRO A 139 13.24 19.69 10.23
N ASP A 140 14.51 19.54 10.60
CA ASP A 140 15.30 20.54 11.32
C ASP A 140 15.79 21.64 10.35
N GLU A 141 16.62 22.57 10.87
CA GLU A 141 17.24 23.66 10.11
C GLU A 141 18.19 23.20 9.00
N ASN A 142 18.71 21.96 9.08
CA ASN A 142 19.60 21.35 8.10
C ASN A 142 18.84 20.44 7.10
N GLY A 143 17.53 20.27 7.28
CA GLY A 143 16.68 19.39 6.47
C GLY A 143 16.68 17.92 6.90
N TYR A 144 17.30 17.60 8.06
CA TYR A 144 17.20 16.26 8.66
C TYR A 144 15.82 16.09 9.31
N ILE A 145 15.19 14.94 9.10
CA ILE A 145 13.86 14.68 9.64
C ILE A 145 13.95 14.27 11.12
N LYS A 146 13.29 15.05 11.98
CA LYS A 146 13.25 14.84 13.42
C LYS A 146 12.29 13.71 13.75
N ASN A 147 12.80 12.65 14.37
CA ASN A 147 12.02 11.44 14.67
C ASN A 147 10.90 11.73 15.66
N ASP A 148 11.24 12.15 16.87
CA ASP A 148 10.32 12.19 18.00
C ASP A 148 9.21 13.25 17.81
N GLU A 149 9.56 14.45 17.32
CA GLU A 149 8.54 15.48 17.03
C GLU A 149 7.63 15.09 15.86
N THR A 150 8.12 14.27 14.93
CA THR A 150 7.29 13.74 13.86
C THR A 150 6.26 12.74 14.41
N ILE A 151 6.67 11.85 15.33
CA ILE A 151 5.77 10.89 15.98
C ILE A 151 4.62 11.59 16.70
N GLU A 152 4.87 12.69 17.42
CA GLU A 152 3.81 13.48 18.06
C GLU A 152 2.71 13.93 17.07
N VAL A 153 3.11 14.26 15.84
CA VAL A 153 2.19 14.67 14.78
C VAL A 153 1.46 13.47 14.19
N LEU A 154 2.18 12.37 13.98
CA LEU A 154 1.59 11.12 13.47
C LEU A 154 0.54 10.52 14.42
N ILE A 155 0.73 10.66 15.74
CA ILE A 155 -0.29 10.29 16.74
C ILE A 155 -1.57 11.12 16.52
N LYS A 156 -1.47 12.44 16.35
CA LYS A 156 -2.64 13.30 16.08
C LYS A 156 -3.35 12.91 14.80
N GLN A 157 -2.61 12.66 13.73
CA GLN A 157 -3.15 12.19 12.44
C GLN A 157 -3.88 10.85 12.62
N SER A 158 -3.25 9.90 13.29
CA SER A 158 -3.77 8.56 13.55
C SER A 158 -5.08 8.59 14.35
N LEU A 159 -5.11 9.32 15.46
CA LEU A 159 -6.32 9.50 16.26
C LEU A 159 -7.44 10.18 15.49
N SER A 160 -7.12 11.20 14.68
CA SER A 160 -8.10 11.90 13.82
C SER A 160 -8.72 10.96 12.77
N HIS A 161 -7.90 10.12 12.11
CA HIS A 161 -8.40 9.14 11.15
C HIS A 161 -9.22 8.04 11.80
N ALA A 162 -8.77 7.49 12.94
CA ALA A 162 -9.47 6.45 13.67
C ALA A 162 -10.81 6.99 14.24
N ALA A 163 -10.85 8.21 14.78
CA ALA A 163 -12.07 8.87 15.24
C ALA A 163 -13.06 9.16 14.09
N ALA A 164 -12.57 9.36 12.87
CA ALA A 164 -13.40 9.47 11.67
C ALA A 164 -14.00 8.14 11.23
N GLY A 165 -13.49 7.00 11.73
CA GLY A 165 -13.99 5.64 11.47
C GLY A 165 -13.08 4.79 10.57
N ALA A 166 -11.80 5.12 10.42
CA ALA A 166 -10.84 4.26 9.72
C ALA A 166 -10.72 2.90 10.43
N ASP A 167 -10.79 1.81 9.68
CA ASP A 167 -10.67 0.45 10.21
C ASP A 167 -9.19 0.03 10.34
N ILE A 168 -8.32 0.59 9.50
CA ILE A 168 -6.89 0.29 9.44
C ILE A 168 -6.12 1.60 9.31
N LEU A 169 -5.11 1.78 10.13
CA LEU A 169 -4.10 2.83 9.96
C LEU A 169 -2.85 2.22 9.33
N SER A 170 -2.25 2.95 8.38
CA SER A 170 -1.07 2.46 7.65
C SER A 170 0.10 3.46 7.68
N PRO A 171 0.82 3.53 8.84
CA PRO A 171 1.96 4.43 8.99
C PRO A 171 3.04 4.13 7.95
N SER A 172 3.31 5.10 7.08
CA SER A 172 4.24 4.96 5.96
C SER A 172 5.45 5.90 6.04
N ASP A 173 5.64 6.54 7.18
CA ASP A 173 6.64 7.56 7.44
C ASP A 173 8.04 7.01 7.72
N MET A 174 8.16 5.81 8.31
CA MET A 174 9.41 5.13 8.71
C MET A 174 10.15 5.79 9.91
N MET A 175 9.43 6.47 10.82
CA MET A 175 10.04 6.94 12.07
C MET A 175 10.18 5.79 13.08
N ASP A 176 11.29 5.78 13.84
CA ASP A 176 11.54 4.75 14.85
C ASP A 176 10.58 4.88 16.04
N GLY A 177 9.93 3.77 16.44
CA GLY A 177 9.02 3.73 17.58
C GLY A 177 7.60 4.27 17.32
N ARG A 178 7.28 4.67 16.08
CA ARG A 178 5.97 5.23 15.72
C ARG A 178 4.82 4.28 15.90
N ILE A 179 5.05 2.98 15.68
CA ILE A 179 3.99 1.98 15.79
C ILE A 179 3.55 1.82 17.23
N GLY A 180 4.51 1.73 18.16
CA GLY A 180 4.25 1.65 19.60
C GLY A 180 3.50 2.88 20.12
N ALA A 181 3.96 4.06 19.73
CA ALA A 181 3.34 5.32 20.15
C ALA A 181 1.90 5.47 19.63
N ILE A 182 1.65 5.10 18.36
CA ILE A 182 0.29 5.11 17.78
C ILE A 182 -0.59 4.06 18.46
N ARG A 183 -0.08 2.85 18.71
CA ARG A 183 -0.84 1.79 19.40
C ARG A 183 -1.25 2.22 20.79
N GLU A 184 -0.32 2.74 21.58
CA GLU A 184 -0.60 3.24 22.93
C GLU A 184 -1.68 4.32 22.91
N ALA A 185 -1.57 5.29 22.01
CA ALA A 185 -2.55 6.36 21.87
C ALA A 185 -3.94 5.84 21.47
N LEU A 186 -4.04 4.83 20.59
CA LEU A 186 -5.31 4.19 20.24
C LEU A 186 -5.95 3.50 21.44
N GLU A 187 -5.18 2.73 22.21
CA GLU A 187 -5.67 2.02 23.41
C GLU A 187 -6.15 3.02 24.48
N GLU A 188 -5.39 4.07 24.76
CA GLU A 188 -5.76 5.13 25.71
C GLU A 188 -7.05 5.87 25.35
N ASN A 189 -7.36 5.98 24.05
CA ASN A 189 -8.57 6.62 23.55
C ASN A 189 -9.73 5.62 23.31
N GLY A 190 -9.59 4.35 23.70
CA GLY A 190 -10.62 3.32 23.56
C GLY A 190 -10.86 2.86 22.12
N LEU A 191 -9.94 3.15 21.19
CA LEU A 191 -10.00 2.78 19.77
C LEU A 191 -9.38 1.39 19.54
N ILE A 192 -9.66 0.44 20.42
CA ILE A 192 -9.05 -0.89 20.54
C ILE A 192 -9.26 -1.80 19.32
N HIS A 193 -10.20 -1.48 18.44
CA HIS A 193 -10.47 -2.26 17.22
C HIS A 193 -9.82 -1.70 15.97
N THR A 194 -9.16 -0.54 16.05
CA THR A 194 -8.40 0.03 14.94
C THR A 194 -7.09 -0.75 14.73
N ARG A 195 -6.93 -1.31 13.55
CA ARG A 195 -5.76 -2.13 13.20
C ARG A 195 -4.63 -1.22 12.73
N ILE A 196 -3.39 -1.68 12.91
CA ILE A 196 -2.21 -1.03 12.35
C ILE A 196 -1.58 -1.98 11.31
N MET A 197 -1.52 -1.53 10.04
CA MET A 197 -0.73 -2.13 8.99
C MET A 197 0.53 -1.28 8.80
N SER A 198 1.62 -1.67 9.43
CA SER A 198 2.86 -0.91 9.31
C SER A 198 3.50 -1.09 7.94
N TYR A 199 3.95 0.01 7.31
CA TYR A 199 4.94 -0.04 6.23
C TYR A 199 6.32 -0.38 6.84
N ALA A 200 6.43 -1.60 7.37
CA ALA A 200 7.56 -2.05 8.18
C ALA A 200 8.88 -2.19 7.39
N ALA A 201 8.80 -2.38 6.08
CA ALA A 201 9.96 -2.44 5.19
C ALA A 201 9.73 -1.55 3.96
N LYS A 202 9.95 -0.24 4.13
CA LYS A 202 9.82 0.76 3.04
C LYS A 202 11.19 1.26 2.61
N TYR A 203 11.50 1.03 1.34
CA TYR A 203 12.80 1.37 0.75
C TYR A 203 12.79 2.73 0.05
N ALA A 204 13.92 3.42 0.05
CA ALA A 204 14.15 4.63 -0.75
C ALA A 204 14.25 4.25 -2.22
N SER A 205 13.11 4.25 -2.92
CA SER A 205 12.99 3.65 -4.25
C SER A 205 12.77 4.66 -5.36
N ALA A 206 13.38 4.38 -6.53
CA ALA A 206 13.12 5.09 -7.78
C ALA A 206 11.70 4.84 -8.32
N PHE A 207 11.03 3.76 -7.89
CA PHE A 207 9.67 3.40 -8.34
C PHE A 207 8.55 4.28 -7.76
N TYR A 208 8.86 5.30 -6.93
CA TYR A 208 7.85 6.21 -6.36
C TYR A 208 7.55 7.45 -7.21
N GLY A 209 8.24 7.64 -8.33
CA GLY A 209 8.08 8.84 -9.17
C GLY A 209 6.63 9.20 -9.49
N PRO A 210 5.81 8.29 -10.05
CA PRO A 210 4.43 8.57 -10.40
C PRO A 210 3.53 8.90 -9.18
N PHE A 211 3.76 8.28 -8.02
CA PHE A 211 3.02 8.57 -6.78
C PHE A 211 3.22 10.01 -6.31
N ARG A 212 4.46 10.51 -6.35
CA ARG A 212 4.77 11.89 -5.95
C ARG A 212 4.00 12.92 -6.80
N ASN A 213 3.81 12.60 -8.08
CA ASN A 213 2.96 13.41 -8.97
C ASN A 213 1.48 13.32 -8.58
N ALA A 214 1.02 12.13 -8.19
CA ALA A 214 -0.38 11.89 -7.83
C ALA A 214 -0.80 12.68 -6.57
N VAL A 215 0.02 12.70 -5.52
CA VAL A 215 -0.26 13.44 -4.27
C VAL A 215 0.24 14.91 -4.31
N GLY A 216 0.90 15.33 -5.40
CA GLY A 216 1.41 16.69 -5.54
C GLY A 216 2.57 17.03 -4.61
N SER A 217 3.37 16.04 -4.18
CA SER A 217 4.56 16.24 -3.33
C SER A 217 5.86 16.40 -4.13
N ALA A 218 5.88 16.03 -5.41
CA ALA A 218 7.08 16.07 -6.26
C ALA A 218 7.71 17.47 -6.36
N GLY A 219 6.88 18.51 -6.51
CA GLY A 219 7.34 19.89 -6.61
C GLY A 219 7.91 20.43 -5.30
N ASN A 220 7.38 19.97 -4.17
CA ASN A 220 7.75 20.43 -2.83
C ASN A 220 9.07 19.81 -2.35
N LEU A 221 9.33 18.54 -2.67
CA LEU A 221 10.56 17.84 -2.29
C LEU A 221 11.81 18.45 -2.97
N GLY A 222 11.66 19.08 -4.15
CA GLY A 222 12.75 19.72 -4.88
C GLY A 222 13.93 18.77 -5.14
N LYS A 223 15.13 19.13 -4.63
CA LYS A 223 16.35 18.29 -4.67
C LYS A 223 16.53 17.41 -3.43
N GLY A 224 15.59 17.44 -2.47
CA GLY A 224 15.61 16.63 -1.27
C GLY A 224 15.48 15.14 -1.58
N ASN A 225 15.89 14.30 -0.64
CA ASN A 225 15.72 12.86 -0.70
C ASN A 225 15.17 12.36 0.64
N LYS A 226 14.88 11.04 0.71
CA LYS A 226 14.31 10.39 1.89
C LYS A 226 15.24 9.30 2.46
N TYR A 227 16.55 9.35 2.12
CA TYR A 227 17.52 8.31 2.49
C TYR A 227 17.84 8.27 3.99
N THR A 228 17.51 9.33 4.74
CA THR A 228 17.77 9.38 6.19
C THR A 228 16.77 8.61 7.03
N TYR A 229 15.65 8.15 6.42
CA TYR A 229 14.60 7.40 7.11
C TYR A 229 13.97 6.27 6.27
N GLN A 230 14.10 6.25 4.96
CA GLN A 230 13.73 5.09 4.14
C GLN A 230 14.95 4.19 3.92
N MET A 231 14.73 2.88 3.93
CA MET A 231 15.78 1.88 3.86
C MET A 231 16.56 1.91 2.54
N ASP A 232 17.83 1.56 2.59
CA ASP A 232 18.68 1.43 1.40
C ASP A 232 18.23 0.20 0.57
N PRO A 233 17.98 0.37 -0.76
CA PRO A 233 17.61 -0.73 -1.66
C PRO A 233 18.59 -1.91 -1.70
N ALA A 234 19.83 -1.72 -1.28
CA ALA A 234 20.85 -2.77 -1.23
C ALA A 234 20.72 -3.70 0.00
N ASN A 235 19.90 -3.32 1.01
CA ASN A 235 19.79 -4.02 2.27
C ASN A 235 18.55 -4.91 2.32
N SER A 236 18.70 -6.17 2.76
CA SER A 236 17.56 -7.05 3.01
C SER A 236 17.51 -7.58 4.45
N ASN A 237 18.64 -7.60 5.18
CA ASN A 237 18.67 -8.00 6.59
C ASN A 237 18.04 -6.94 7.50
N GLU A 238 18.25 -5.67 7.19
CA GLU A 238 17.64 -4.53 7.87
C GLU A 238 16.11 -4.64 7.91
N ALA A 239 15.48 -5.07 6.81
CA ALA A 239 14.04 -5.29 6.75
C ALA A 239 13.51 -6.26 7.82
N LEU A 240 14.26 -7.28 8.17
CA LEU A 240 13.86 -8.21 9.24
C LEU A 240 13.93 -7.56 10.62
N HIS A 241 14.89 -6.65 10.85
CA HIS A 241 14.99 -5.90 12.10
C HIS A 241 13.83 -4.91 12.24
N GLU A 242 13.54 -4.13 11.19
CA GLU A 242 12.43 -3.17 11.15
C GLU A 242 11.07 -3.87 11.40
N VAL A 243 10.84 -4.98 10.69
CA VAL A 243 9.62 -5.76 10.85
C VAL A 243 9.50 -6.34 12.26
N ALA A 244 10.60 -6.85 12.84
CA ALA A 244 10.60 -7.37 14.21
C ALA A 244 10.23 -6.29 15.24
N LEU A 245 10.76 -5.07 15.07
CA LEU A 245 10.45 -3.94 15.94
C LEU A 245 8.98 -3.54 15.82
N ASP A 246 8.47 -3.35 14.62
CA ASP A 246 7.08 -2.96 14.39
C ASP A 246 6.08 -4.00 14.93
N ILE A 247 6.39 -5.30 14.82
CA ILE A 247 5.58 -6.36 15.43
C ILE A 247 5.61 -6.25 16.96
N ALA A 248 6.80 -6.06 17.55
CA ALA A 248 6.94 -5.90 19.00
C ALA A 248 6.23 -4.65 19.54
N GLU A 249 6.14 -3.61 18.73
CA GLU A 249 5.45 -2.35 19.00
C GLU A 249 3.91 -2.45 18.85
N GLY A 250 3.39 -3.55 18.29
CA GLY A 250 1.94 -3.79 18.19
C GLY A 250 1.33 -3.60 16.81
N ALA A 251 2.12 -3.75 15.74
CA ALA A 251 1.56 -3.88 14.39
C ALA A 251 0.74 -5.18 14.26
N ASP A 252 -0.48 -5.08 13.73
CA ASP A 252 -1.33 -6.23 13.44
C ASP A 252 -0.96 -6.90 12.11
N MET A 253 -0.42 -6.10 11.19
CA MET A 253 -0.04 -6.48 9.83
C MET A 253 1.21 -5.69 9.42
N VAL A 254 2.01 -6.27 8.54
CA VAL A 254 3.21 -5.63 8.00
C VAL A 254 3.15 -5.54 6.48
N MET A 255 3.71 -4.46 5.92
CA MET A 255 3.75 -4.22 4.47
C MET A 255 5.18 -3.97 3.99
N ILE A 256 5.53 -4.60 2.86
CA ILE A 256 6.78 -4.38 2.14
C ILE A 256 6.51 -3.44 0.96
N LYS A 257 7.29 -2.37 0.84
CA LYS A 257 7.16 -1.36 -0.22
C LYS A 257 8.54 -0.92 -0.75
N PRO A 258 8.79 -0.99 -2.07
CA PRO A 258 7.96 -1.56 -3.14
C PRO A 258 7.77 -3.07 -3.06
N GLY A 259 6.96 -3.62 -3.96
CA GLY A 259 6.61 -5.04 -3.94
C GLY A 259 7.39 -5.90 -4.94
N MET A 260 7.20 -5.73 -6.28
CA MET A 260 7.79 -6.61 -7.30
C MET A 260 9.33 -6.70 -7.24
N PRO A 261 10.08 -5.60 -7.04
CA PRO A 261 11.54 -5.66 -6.92
C PRO A 261 12.03 -6.29 -5.61
N TYR A 262 11.13 -6.54 -4.64
CA TYR A 262 11.41 -6.99 -3.28
C TYR A 262 10.66 -8.28 -2.90
N LEU A 263 10.37 -9.17 -3.88
CA LEU A 263 9.74 -10.47 -3.64
C LEU A 263 10.57 -11.35 -2.70
N ASP A 264 11.89 -11.20 -2.72
CA ASP A 264 12.83 -11.85 -1.80
C ASP A 264 12.61 -11.39 -0.35
N VAL A 265 12.40 -10.10 -0.14
CA VAL A 265 12.10 -9.53 1.19
C VAL A 265 10.74 -10.01 1.69
N ILE A 266 9.70 -10.00 0.83
CA ILE A 266 8.38 -10.54 1.15
C ILE A 266 8.51 -12.00 1.62
N ARG A 267 9.25 -12.82 0.87
CA ARG A 267 9.45 -14.22 1.22
C ARG A 267 10.18 -14.39 2.55
N ARG A 268 11.24 -13.62 2.79
CA ARG A 268 12.01 -13.66 4.03
C ARG A 268 11.18 -13.27 5.24
N VAL A 269 10.43 -12.17 5.14
CA VAL A 269 9.54 -11.69 6.22
C VAL A 269 8.47 -12.73 6.53
N LYS A 270 7.82 -13.28 5.51
CA LYS A 270 6.78 -14.30 5.71
C LYS A 270 7.31 -15.57 6.33
N ASP A 271 8.51 -16.03 5.93
CA ASP A 271 9.14 -17.23 6.49
C ASP A 271 9.60 -17.04 7.92
N GLU A 272 10.12 -15.84 8.25
CA GLU A 272 10.69 -15.57 9.58
C GLU A 272 9.58 -15.35 10.63
N PHE A 273 8.56 -14.55 10.31
CA PHE A 273 7.60 -14.07 11.32
C PHE A 273 6.23 -14.75 11.24
N GLY A 274 5.80 -15.23 10.08
CA GLY A 274 4.50 -15.87 9.89
C GLY A 274 3.29 -14.95 10.08
N VAL A 275 3.48 -13.65 10.35
CA VAL A 275 2.41 -12.65 10.52
C VAL A 275 1.72 -12.33 9.20
N PRO A 276 0.54 -11.68 9.22
CA PRO A 276 -0.09 -11.16 8.02
C PRO A 276 0.84 -10.18 7.31
N THR A 277 1.29 -10.56 6.10
CA THR A 277 2.32 -9.86 5.32
C THR A 277 1.72 -9.36 4.02
N TYR A 278 1.77 -8.05 3.81
CA TYR A 278 1.24 -7.38 2.63
C TYR A 278 2.37 -6.82 1.77
N ALA A 279 2.06 -6.51 0.53
CA ALA A 279 3.02 -5.89 -0.38
C ALA A 279 2.34 -4.80 -1.21
N TYR A 280 3.06 -3.72 -1.49
CA TYR A 280 2.56 -2.65 -2.35
C TYR A 280 3.17 -2.76 -3.76
N GLN A 281 2.35 -3.09 -4.75
CA GLN A 281 2.69 -2.88 -6.15
C GLN A 281 2.59 -1.38 -6.45
N VAL A 282 3.71 -0.67 -6.30
CA VAL A 282 3.74 0.80 -6.30
C VAL A 282 3.51 1.43 -7.67
N SER A 283 3.34 2.73 -7.67
CA SER A 283 3.01 3.53 -8.85
C SER A 283 3.96 3.34 -10.03
N GLY A 284 5.27 3.21 -9.79
CA GLY A 284 6.26 2.96 -10.84
C GLY A 284 6.16 1.55 -11.42
N GLU A 285 5.82 0.55 -10.59
CA GLU A 285 5.58 -0.83 -11.05
C GLU A 285 4.31 -0.88 -11.92
N TYR A 286 3.25 -0.23 -11.47
CA TYR A 286 2.02 -0.06 -12.24
C TYR A 286 2.29 0.64 -13.58
N ALA A 287 2.94 1.80 -13.56
CA ALA A 287 3.24 2.58 -14.75
C ALA A 287 4.11 1.81 -15.77
N MET A 288 5.08 1.04 -15.28
CA MET A 288 5.93 0.18 -16.10
C MET A 288 5.11 -0.90 -16.84
N LEU A 289 4.20 -1.57 -16.14
CA LEU A 289 3.32 -2.58 -16.74
C LEU A 289 2.35 -1.91 -17.73
N GLN A 290 1.71 -0.80 -17.36
CA GLN A 290 0.81 -0.07 -18.24
C GLN A 290 1.50 0.45 -19.50
N ALA A 291 2.74 0.91 -19.40
CA ALA A 291 3.52 1.30 -20.58
C ALA A 291 3.75 0.13 -21.53
N ALA A 292 4.11 -1.04 -21.01
CA ALA A 292 4.32 -2.24 -21.84
C ALA A 292 3.00 -2.74 -22.46
N ILE A 293 1.89 -2.68 -21.71
CA ILE A 293 0.55 -3.03 -22.21
C ILE A 293 0.12 -2.07 -23.33
N SER A 294 0.23 -0.77 -23.10
CA SER A 294 -0.19 0.26 -24.06
C SER A 294 0.60 0.23 -25.38
N ASN A 295 1.85 -0.25 -25.35
CA ASN A 295 2.66 -0.47 -26.54
C ASN A 295 2.43 -1.85 -27.20
N GLY A 296 1.53 -2.69 -26.67
CA GLY A 296 1.25 -4.01 -27.20
C GLY A 296 2.38 -5.03 -27.00
N TRP A 297 3.33 -4.77 -26.10
CA TRP A 297 4.45 -5.68 -25.82
C TRP A 297 4.06 -6.79 -24.86
N LEU A 298 3.09 -6.53 -23.97
CA LEU A 298 2.53 -7.49 -23.02
C LEU A 298 1.01 -7.50 -23.15
N GLU A 299 0.41 -8.68 -22.97
CA GLU A 299 -1.04 -8.87 -22.94
C GLU A 299 -1.57 -8.53 -21.54
N ALA A 300 -2.46 -7.55 -21.44
CA ALA A 300 -3.00 -7.05 -20.16
C ALA A 300 -3.56 -8.17 -19.28
N ASP A 301 -4.46 -8.98 -19.85
CA ASP A 301 -5.16 -10.06 -19.12
C ASP A 301 -4.20 -11.07 -18.46
N LYS A 302 -3.04 -11.27 -19.06
CA LYS A 302 -2.04 -12.23 -18.57
C LYS A 302 -1.08 -11.59 -17.59
N VAL A 303 -0.48 -10.44 -17.95
CA VAL A 303 0.61 -9.87 -17.17
C VAL A 303 0.12 -9.28 -15.84
N ILE A 304 -1.09 -8.72 -15.80
CA ILE A 304 -1.66 -8.19 -14.57
C ILE A 304 -1.82 -9.33 -13.55
N LEU A 305 -2.53 -10.40 -13.90
CA LEU A 305 -2.73 -11.52 -12.99
C LEU A 305 -1.42 -12.25 -12.65
N GLU A 306 -0.49 -12.40 -13.59
CA GLU A 306 0.80 -13.04 -13.33
C GLU A 306 1.65 -12.22 -12.37
N SER A 307 1.69 -10.89 -12.52
CA SER A 307 2.41 -10.00 -11.62
C SER A 307 1.86 -10.09 -10.18
N LEU A 308 0.54 -10.10 -10.03
CA LEU A 308 -0.12 -10.22 -8.72
C LEU A 308 0.06 -11.62 -8.11
N LEU A 309 0.02 -12.66 -8.94
CA LEU A 309 0.31 -14.03 -8.49
C LEU A 309 1.74 -14.18 -7.99
N ALA A 310 2.69 -13.41 -8.54
CA ALA A 310 4.07 -13.43 -8.07
C ALA A 310 4.20 -12.99 -6.60
N PHE A 311 3.43 -11.99 -6.17
CA PHE A 311 3.36 -11.58 -4.76
C PHE A 311 2.81 -12.68 -3.85
N LYS A 312 1.70 -13.29 -4.26
CA LYS A 312 1.10 -14.42 -3.52
C LYS A 312 2.07 -15.59 -3.40
N ARG A 313 2.75 -15.95 -4.48
CA ARG A 313 3.77 -17.01 -4.50
C ARG A 313 4.97 -16.67 -3.62
N ALA A 314 5.33 -15.38 -3.50
CA ALA A 314 6.36 -14.93 -2.57
C ALA A 314 5.90 -14.99 -1.10
N GLY A 315 4.59 -15.15 -0.83
CA GLY A 315 4.05 -15.30 0.52
C GLY A 315 3.23 -14.12 1.02
N ALA A 316 2.93 -13.14 0.17
CA ALA A 316 2.03 -12.05 0.55
C ALA A 316 0.62 -12.57 0.80
N ASP A 317 0.01 -12.16 1.92
CA ASP A 317 -1.39 -12.44 2.24
C ASP A 317 -2.33 -11.53 1.45
N GLY A 318 -1.91 -10.29 1.17
CA GLY A 318 -2.63 -9.36 0.32
C GLY A 318 -1.72 -8.37 -0.40
N ILE A 319 -2.29 -7.65 -1.36
CA ILE A 319 -1.56 -6.79 -2.28
C ILE A 319 -2.30 -5.45 -2.43
N LEU A 320 -1.63 -4.37 -2.08
CA LEU A 320 -2.05 -3.02 -2.42
C LEU A 320 -1.67 -2.75 -3.88
N THR A 321 -2.65 -2.56 -4.75
CA THR A 321 -2.41 -2.43 -6.19
C THR A 321 -3.45 -1.56 -6.90
N TYR A 322 -3.00 -0.71 -7.82
CA TYR A 322 -3.87 0.06 -8.70
C TYR A 322 -4.62 -0.80 -9.72
N PHE A 323 -4.20 -2.05 -9.93
CA PHE A 323 -4.91 -3.03 -10.75
C PHE A 323 -6.06 -3.76 -10.02
N ALA A 324 -6.37 -3.43 -8.76
CA ALA A 324 -7.29 -4.20 -7.94
C ALA A 324 -8.66 -4.43 -8.60
N LEU A 325 -9.29 -3.39 -9.18
CA LEU A 325 -10.60 -3.53 -9.83
C LEU A 325 -10.52 -4.34 -11.12
N GLU A 326 -9.51 -4.06 -11.95
CA GLU A 326 -9.31 -4.76 -13.22
C GLU A 326 -9.00 -6.25 -12.98
N ALA A 327 -8.10 -6.54 -12.05
CA ALA A 327 -7.76 -7.92 -11.67
C ALA A 327 -8.96 -8.67 -11.08
N ALA A 328 -9.74 -8.04 -10.19
CA ALA A 328 -10.94 -8.64 -9.63
C ALA A 328 -12.00 -8.96 -10.71
N GLN A 329 -12.18 -8.04 -11.68
CA GLN A 329 -13.08 -8.27 -12.82
C GLN A 329 -12.62 -9.43 -13.70
N GLN A 330 -11.31 -9.52 -14.00
CA GLN A 330 -10.74 -10.62 -14.77
C GLN A 330 -10.93 -11.98 -14.04
N LEU A 331 -10.75 -12.00 -12.72
CA LEU A 331 -10.96 -13.21 -11.91
C LEU A 331 -12.42 -13.67 -11.93
N GLN A 332 -13.39 -12.76 -11.88
CA GLN A 332 -14.82 -13.10 -11.98
C GLN A 332 -15.19 -13.67 -13.37
N GLN A 333 -14.57 -13.17 -14.44
CA GLN A 333 -14.83 -13.66 -15.80
C GLN A 333 -14.23 -15.04 -16.06
N ASN A 334 -13.18 -15.42 -15.32
CA ASN A 334 -12.47 -16.69 -15.47
C ASN A 334 -12.91 -17.76 -14.46
N SER A 335 -13.88 -17.45 -13.59
CA SER A 335 -14.50 -18.38 -12.61
C SER A 335 -15.70 -19.08 -13.22
#